data_ecbe7fe7618322984427cbdc75485488
#
_entry.id   ecbe7fe7618322984427cbdc75485488
#
_cell.length_a   1.000
_cell.length_b   1.000
_cell.length_c   1.000
_cell.angle_alpha   90.00
_cell.angle_beta   90.00
_cell.angle_gamma   90.00
#
_symmetry.space_group_name_H-M   'P 1'
#
loop_
_entity.id
_entity.type
_entity.pdbx_description
1 polymer ?
#
loop_
_entity_poly.entity_id
_entity_poly.type
_entity_poly.pdbx_seq_one_letter_code
_entity_poly.pdbx_strand_id
1 'polypeptide(L)'
;MLPDWQSGPDGRLHDYIVMVLGALCLAIAMIGPGPPVSLNELSIAGVVQAVRIWRWVLLLAGWVLLPIGVLLFAAGRAASDGDRRAVRRNALILLGALAGLAAGNYALMAHGRYYGTAYYFPISVFRGPQMYASGIPFAVALPIVLWLGLRRAERLGAVQVWAIALGVIVLGNLAQGGIGRGFELPVAGSGVQYYHEAVRIGDWREWLRGFEAAQDSLVTHARTHPPFAVFLHSALLRLGGGSVLFLSGALTILSSLSVLLIHSIMRELGATQGRAAGYALLFAAIPAVNIYSAVSLDGVVAMLAACLLLGLVMILKRGLSLRAVLLLAGGLIFANALTFAGLLLVAAVAAVAVMEVITERRAGVAVALLVAAVAGIALLGLFRAHLGYDHLRAFFAAVRIEQAQGVSLIRTPGVYVWTRGEDVFEMVLFASAGVIAVLFRRGLRVAFDVRDHMGRVLLVMIAVLAVSFLLGTHRTGETARACLFFYPFLILAFRGTEVSVVRALAISAGVQTAAMQLLGAYFW
;
A
#
# COMPACT_ATOMS: atom_id res chain seq x y z
N MET A 1 24.70 33.04 -26.48
CA MET A 1 24.38 31.91 -25.57
C MET A 1 24.31 30.68 -26.46
N LEU A 2 25.34 29.85 -26.43
CA LEU A 2 25.42 28.60 -27.18
C LEU A 2 24.52 27.56 -26.47
N PRO A 3 23.71 26.78 -27.20
CA PRO A 3 22.92 25.72 -26.57
C PRO A 3 23.86 24.62 -26.07
N ASP A 4 23.71 24.27 -24.79
CA ASP A 4 24.48 23.22 -24.11
C ASP A 4 24.21 21.85 -24.75
N TRP A 5 25.10 21.40 -25.61
CA TRP A 5 25.12 20.13 -26.33
C TRP A 5 25.62 18.95 -25.49
N GLN A 6 25.64 19.09 -24.13
CA GLN A 6 26.21 18.07 -23.23
C GLN A 6 25.23 16.97 -22.78
N SER A 7 23.99 16.93 -23.26
CA SER A 7 23.20 15.71 -23.18
C SER A 7 23.37 14.88 -24.46
N GLY A 8 24.57 14.34 -24.64
CA GLY A 8 24.90 13.48 -25.77
C GLY A 8 24.03 12.22 -25.83
N PRO A 9 24.03 11.52 -26.96
CA PRO A 9 23.26 10.28 -27.18
C PRO A 9 23.53 9.21 -26.11
N ASP A 10 24.69 9.28 -25.46
CA ASP A 10 25.16 8.32 -24.44
C ASP A 10 24.26 8.25 -23.18
N GLY A 11 23.69 9.37 -22.74
CA GLY A 11 22.82 9.38 -21.54
C GLY A 11 21.51 8.60 -21.75
N ARG A 12 20.94 8.69 -22.96
CA ARG A 12 19.72 7.97 -23.31
C ARG A 12 19.97 6.49 -23.54
N LEU A 13 21.12 6.14 -24.09
CA LEU A 13 21.51 4.74 -24.29
C LEU A 13 21.55 4.00 -22.96
N HIS A 14 22.11 4.60 -21.92
CA HIS A 14 22.13 4.00 -20.57
C HIS A 14 20.72 3.80 -19.99
N ASP A 15 19.79 4.74 -20.21
CA ASP A 15 18.41 4.62 -19.74
C ASP A 15 17.69 3.46 -20.46
N TYR A 16 17.91 3.30 -21.76
CA TYR A 16 17.43 2.13 -22.54
C TYR A 16 18.05 0.82 -22.04
N ILE A 17 19.35 0.80 -21.77
CA ILE A 17 20.04 -0.39 -21.25
C ILE A 17 19.42 -0.81 -19.92
N VAL A 18 19.19 0.11 -18.99
CA VAL A 18 18.56 -0.21 -17.68
C VAL A 18 17.15 -0.77 -17.87
N MET A 19 16.35 -0.17 -18.76
CA MET A 19 15.01 -0.65 -19.08
C MET A 19 15.01 -2.04 -19.72
N VAL A 20 15.88 -2.28 -20.70
CA VAL A 20 16.02 -3.57 -21.39
C VAL A 20 16.54 -4.64 -20.44
N LEU A 21 17.52 -4.35 -19.60
CA LEU A 21 18.00 -5.28 -18.57
C LEU A 21 16.88 -5.66 -17.61
N GLY A 22 16.07 -4.68 -17.17
CA GLY A 22 14.90 -4.96 -16.34
C GLY A 22 13.90 -5.89 -17.03
N ALA A 23 13.57 -5.64 -18.28
CA ALA A 23 12.67 -6.50 -19.05
C ALA A 23 13.24 -7.90 -19.27
N LEU A 24 14.55 -8.02 -19.56
CA LEU A 24 15.24 -9.30 -19.69
C LEU A 24 15.25 -10.08 -18.37
N CYS A 25 15.49 -9.43 -17.23
CA CYS A 25 15.40 -10.06 -15.92
C CYS A 25 14.01 -10.66 -15.67
N LEU A 26 12.95 -9.92 -16.02
CA LEU A 26 11.58 -10.43 -15.90
C LEU A 26 11.33 -11.62 -16.84
N ALA A 27 11.74 -11.52 -18.09
CA ALA A 27 11.58 -12.59 -19.08
C ALA A 27 12.31 -13.88 -18.64
N ILE A 28 13.56 -13.78 -18.21
CA ILE A 28 14.35 -14.92 -17.75
C ILE A 28 13.73 -15.53 -16.48
N ALA A 29 13.21 -14.70 -15.56
CA ALA A 29 12.53 -15.18 -14.36
C ALA A 29 11.30 -16.05 -14.68
N MET A 30 10.68 -15.88 -15.83
CA MET A 30 9.51 -16.66 -16.28
C MET A 30 9.85 -17.99 -16.94
N ILE A 31 11.09 -18.19 -17.42
CA ILE A 31 11.49 -19.39 -18.19
C ILE A 31 11.76 -20.62 -17.29
N GLY A 32 12.03 -20.44 -16.02
CA GLY A 32 12.40 -21.54 -15.12
C GLY A 32 11.20 -22.42 -14.67
N PRO A 33 11.45 -23.54 -13.98
CA PRO A 33 10.41 -24.42 -13.46
C PRO A 33 9.48 -23.68 -12.47
N GLY A 34 8.21 -24.08 -12.42
CA GLY A 34 7.19 -23.50 -11.57
C GLY A 34 7.56 -23.47 -10.07
N PRO A 35 6.79 -22.75 -9.23
CA PRO A 35 7.02 -22.71 -7.79
C PRO A 35 6.89 -24.11 -7.18
N PRO A 36 7.58 -24.41 -6.08
CA PRO A 36 7.46 -25.68 -5.40
C PRO A 36 6.04 -25.92 -4.90
N VAL A 37 5.54 -27.11 -5.09
CA VAL A 37 4.20 -27.51 -4.63
C VAL A 37 4.20 -27.77 -3.12
N SER A 38 5.35 -28.13 -2.52
CA SER A 38 5.48 -28.29 -1.06
C SER A 38 6.93 -28.10 -0.58
N LEU A 39 7.09 -27.74 0.71
CA LEU A 39 8.39 -27.65 1.39
C LEU A 39 9.09 -29.01 1.58
N ASN A 40 8.34 -30.09 1.56
CA ASN A 40 8.90 -31.44 1.75
C ASN A 40 9.73 -31.91 0.55
N GLU A 41 9.64 -31.24 -0.60
CA GLU A 41 10.50 -31.53 -1.77
C GLU A 41 11.85 -30.80 -1.73
N LEU A 42 12.16 -30.09 -0.66
CA LEU A 42 13.48 -29.44 -0.46
C LEU A 42 14.64 -30.42 -0.34
N SER A 43 14.38 -31.73 -0.27
CA SER A 43 15.40 -32.78 -0.18
C SER A 43 16.10 -33.10 -1.51
N ILE A 44 15.61 -32.62 -2.63
CA ILE A 44 16.22 -32.88 -3.94
C ILE A 44 17.10 -31.69 -4.34
N ALA A 45 18.38 -31.87 -4.06
CA ALA A 45 19.54 -31.21 -4.66
C ALA A 45 19.58 -29.67 -4.72
N GLY A 46 20.65 -29.10 -4.19
CA GLY A 46 20.99 -27.68 -4.18
C GLY A 46 20.86 -26.94 -5.53
N VAL A 47 20.86 -27.65 -6.65
CA VAL A 47 20.70 -27.10 -8.00
C VAL A 47 19.27 -26.56 -8.22
N VAL A 48 18.22 -27.30 -7.84
CA VAL A 48 16.81 -26.84 -7.99
C VAL A 48 16.55 -25.62 -7.10
N GLN A 49 17.13 -25.62 -5.91
CA GLN A 49 17.01 -24.51 -4.97
C GLN A 49 17.76 -23.26 -5.48
N ALA A 50 18.96 -23.44 -6.04
CA ALA A 50 19.72 -22.35 -6.65
C ALA A 50 18.95 -21.71 -7.83
N VAL A 51 18.36 -22.52 -8.71
CA VAL A 51 17.54 -22.03 -9.84
C VAL A 51 16.33 -21.25 -9.35
N ARG A 52 15.67 -21.67 -8.28
CA ARG A 52 14.54 -20.95 -7.68
C ARG A 52 14.95 -19.60 -7.13
N ILE A 53 16.06 -19.51 -6.41
CA ILE A 53 16.58 -18.26 -5.86
C ILE A 53 16.93 -17.29 -6.98
N TRP A 54 17.60 -17.75 -8.03
CA TRP A 54 17.94 -16.92 -9.18
C TRP A 54 16.71 -16.33 -9.86
N ARG A 55 15.63 -17.10 -9.99
CA ARG A 55 14.37 -16.57 -10.54
C ARG A 55 13.79 -15.45 -9.70
N TRP A 56 13.79 -15.58 -8.37
CA TRP A 56 13.36 -14.55 -7.47
C TRP A 56 14.24 -13.30 -7.56
N VAL A 57 15.55 -13.47 -7.57
CA VAL A 57 16.50 -12.37 -7.70
C VAL A 57 16.26 -11.62 -9.02
N LEU A 58 16.09 -12.34 -10.12
CA LEU A 58 15.83 -11.74 -11.43
C LEU A 58 14.46 -11.03 -11.48
N LEU A 59 13.42 -11.61 -10.89
CA LEU A 59 12.11 -11.00 -10.82
C LEU A 59 12.16 -9.66 -10.07
N LEU A 60 12.80 -9.66 -8.90
CA LEU A 60 12.95 -8.47 -8.08
C LEU A 60 13.86 -7.42 -8.75
N ALA A 61 14.95 -7.84 -9.34
CA ALA A 61 15.82 -6.96 -10.13
C ALA A 61 15.04 -6.32 -11.28
N GLY A 62 14.21 -7.10 -11.97
CA GLY A 62 13.35 -6.60 -13.03
C GLY A 62 12.32 -5.58 -12.54
N TRP A 63 11.70 -5.83 -11.38
CA TRP A 63 10.75 -4.89 -10.76
C TRP A 63 11.40 -3.59 -10.26
N VAL A 64 12.70 -3.56 -10.08
CA VAL A 64 13.46 -2.33 -9.75
C VAL A 64 14.00 -1.68 -11.03
N LEU A 65 14.67 -2.42 -11.89
CA LEU A 65 15.37 -1.86 -13.06
C LEU A 65 14.39 -1.34 -14.11
N LEU A 66 13.33 -2.08 -14.42
CA LEU A 66 12.37 -1.67 -15.45
C LEU A 66 11.71 -0.32 -15.12
N PRO A 67 11.11 -0.11 -13.93
CA PRO A 67 10.51 1.17 -13.60
C PRO A 67 11.53 2.31 -13.46
N ILE A 68 12.75 2.04 -13.02
CA ILE A 68 13.82 3.05 -12.99
C ILE A 68 14.23 3.46 -14.40
N GLY A 69 14.40 2.52 -15.32
CA GLY A 69 14.68 2.81 -16.73
C GLY A 69 13.55 3.63 -17.37
N VAL A 70 12.29 3.25 -17.12
CA VAL A 70 11.11 4.00 -17.58
C VAL A 70 11.06 5.40 -16.98
N LEU A 71 11.37 5.56 -15.69
CA LEU A 71 11.41 6.86 -15.03
C LEU A 71 12.44 7.79 -15.68
N LEU A 72 13.66 7.30 -15.87
CA LEU A 72 14.76 8.07 -16.47
C LEU A 72 14.44 8.44 -17.93
N PHE A 73 13.85 7.52 -18.67
CA PHE A 73 13.41 7.77 -20.05
C PHE A 73 12.26 8.78 -20.11
N ALA A 74 11.19 8.59 -19.31
CA ALA A 74 10.01 9.45 -19.29
C ALA A 74 10.30 10.86 -18.74
N ALA A 75 11.22 10.99 -17.78
CA ALA A 75 11.66 12.29 -17.28
C ALA A 75 12.42 13.09 -18.36
N GLY A 76 13.00 12.43 -19.33
CA GLY A 76 13.60 13.04 -20.52
C GLY A 76 14.56 14.19 -20.18
N ARG A 77 14.41 15.34 -20.86
CA ARG A 77 15.23 16.55 -20.63
C ARG A 77 14.89 17.30 -19.34
N ALA A 78 13.76 16.98 -18.69
CA ALA A 78 13.37 17.63 -17.43
C ALA A 78 14.24 17.21 -16.22
N ALA A 79 14.95 16.07 -16.32
CA ALA A 79 15.86 15.61 -15.27
C ALA A 79 17.30 16.08 -15.58
N SER A 80 17.92 16.81 -14.64
CA SER A 80 19.33 17.16 -14.76
C SER A 80 20.24 15.91 -14.66
N ASP A 81 21.47 16.01 -15.13
CA ASP A 81 22.44 14.88 -15.00
C ASP A 81 22.70 14.50 -13.55
N GLY A 82 22.64 15.48 -12.64
CA GLY A 82 22.70 15.22 -11.21
C GLY A 82 21.49 14.42 -10.71
N ASP A 83 20.29 14.66 -11.27
CA ASP A 83 19.08 13.91 -10.97
C ASP A 83 19.20 12.46 -11.42
N ARG A 84 19.67 12.25 -12.65
CA ARG A 84 19.85 10.92 -13.23
C ARG A 84 20.89 10.11 -12.45
N ARG A 85 22.02 10.72 -12.08
CA ARG A 85 23.04 10.05 -11.25
C ARG A 85 22.51 9.67 -9.87
N ALA A 86 21.75 10.55 -9.23
CA ALA A 86 21.15 10.26 -7.92
C ALA A 86 20.13 9.12 -8.01
N VAL A 87 19.25 9.12 -9.01
CA VAL A 87 18.26 8.04 -9.22
C VAL A 87 18.96 6.70 -9.48
N ARG A 88 19.98 6.67 -10.36
CA ARG A 88 20.78 5.45 -10.63
C ARG A 88 21.47 4.93 -9.37
N ARG A 89 22.13 5.81 -8.60
CA ARG A 89 22.76 5.44 -7.33
C ARG A 89 21.74 4.83 -6.36
N ASN A 90 20.59 5.47 -6.19
CA ASN A 90 19.53 4.98 -5.30
C ASN A 90 18.95 3.63 -5.77
N ALA A 91 18.85 3.42 -7.09
CA ALA A 91 18.48 2.12 -7.65
C ALA A 91 19.51 1.03 -7.33
N LEU A 92 20.81 1.34 -7.44
CA LEU A 92 21.89 0.42 -7.07
C LEU A 92 21.88 0.07 -5.58
N ILE A 93 21.62 1.06 -4.71
CA ILE A 93 21.45 0.82 -3.27
C ILE A 93 20.25 -0.10 -3.02
N LEU A 94 19.14 0.14 -3.67
CA LEU A 94 17.94 -0.70 -3.56
C LEU A 94 18.20 -2.13 -4.04
N LEU A 95 18.88 -2.30 -5.17
CA LEU A 95 19.29 -3.61 -5.69
C LEU A 95 20.26 -4.33 -4.75
N GLY A 96 21.23 -3.59 -4.18
CA GLY A 96 22.16 -4.13 -3.19
C GLY A 96 21.46 -4.60 -1.93
N ALA A 97 20.50 -3.84 -1.42
CA ALA A 97 19.67 -4.22 -0.28
C ALA A 97 18.84 -5.47 -0.57
N LEU A 98 18.25 -5.55 -1.78
CA LEU A 98 17.56 -6.74 -2.27
C LEU A 98 18.44 -7.98 -2.31
N ALA A 99 19.60 -7.85 -2.92
CA ALA A 99 20.56 -8.95 -3.03
C ALA A 99 21.04 -9.40 -1.63
N GLY A 100 21.27 -8.45 -0.72
CA GLY A 100 21.63 -8.73 0.67
C GLY A 100 20.53 -9.48 1.42
N LEU A 101 19.26 -9.06 1.29
CA LEU A 101 18.12 -9.76 1.85
C LEU A 101 17.95 -11.16 1.27
N ALA A 102 18.10 -11.30 -0.05
CA ALA A 102 18.04 -12.59 -0.72
C ALA A 102 19.14 -13.54 -0.23
N ALA A 103 20.38 -13.06 -0.18
CA ALA A 103 21.53 -13.86 0.27
C ALA A 103 21.42 -14.26 1.76
N GLY A 104 20.98 -13.33 2.61
CA GLY A 104 20.80 -13.60 4.03
C GLY A 104 19.67 -14.62 4.31
N ASN A 105 18.56 -14.55 3.60
CA ASN A 105 17.50 -15.55 3.71
C ASN A 105 17.96 -16.93 3.23
N TYR A 106 18.72 -16.97 2.14
CA TYR A 106 19.31 -18.22 1.68
C TYR A 106 20.24 -18.82 2.74
N ALA A 107 21.09 -18.00 3.34
CA ALA A 107 21.98 -18.45 4.41
C ALA A 107 21.20 -18.98 5.62
N LEU A 108 20.13 -18.29 6.04
CA LEU A 108 19.27 -18.75 7.13
C LEU A 108 18.54 -20.05 6.81
N MET A 109 18.05 -20.20 5.57
CA MET A 109 17.43 -21.45 5.11
C MET A 109 18.43 -22.61 5.11
N ALA A 110 19.64 -22.39 4.59
CA ALA A 110 20.69 -23.42 4.53
C ALA A 110 21.11 -23.93 5.93
N HIS A 111 20.96 -23.09 6.96
CA HIS A 111 21.26 -23.46 8.35
C HIS A 111 20.03 -23.92 9.15
N GLY A 112 18.88 -24.18 8.50
CA GLY A 112 17.64 -24.59 9.16
C GLY A 112 17.04 -23.54 10.09
N ARG A 113 17.48 -22.28 9.94
CA ARG A 113 17.04 -21.13 10.76
C ARG A 113 16.18 -20.16 9.95
N TYR A 114 15.38 -20.69 9.03
CA TYR A 114 14.45 -19.88 8.27
C TYR A 114 13.26 -19.49 9.13
N TYR A 115 12.94 -18.22 9.14
CA TYR A 115 11.94 -17.64 10.04
C TYR A 115 10.95 -16.72 9.34
N GLY A 116 11.11 -16.49 8.04
CA GLY A 116 10.07 -15.84 7.25
C GLY A 116 8.90 -16.79 7.01
N THR A 117 7.83 -16.30 6.44
CA THR A 117 6.80 -17.17 5.89
C THR A 117 7.44 -17.96 4.75
N ALA A 118 7.68 -19.22 4.97
CA ALA A 118 8.46 -20.14 4.12
C ALA A 118 8.05 -20.18 2.64
N TYR A 119 6.96 -19.49 2.29
CA TYR A 119 6.36 -19.51 0.96
C TYR A 119 6.68 -18.27 0.10
N TYR A 120 7.17 -17.13 0.68
CA TYR A 120 6.98 -15.84 0.03
C TYR A 120 8.17 -14.90 0.13
N PHE A 121 9.36 -15.44 0.23
CA PHE A 121 10.56 -14.62 0.33
C PHE A 121 10.87 -13.88 -0.99
N PRO A 122 11.29 -12.62 -0.93
CA PRO A 122 11.34 -11.64 0.15
C PRO A 122 10.03 -10.85 0.31
N ILE A 123 8.98 -11.21 -0.38
CA ILE A 123 7.66 -10.60 -0.40
C ILE A 123 6.67 -11.68 -0.10
N SER A 124 6.21 -11.75 1.11
CA SER A 124 5.60 -12.93 1.65
C SER A 124 4.18 -13.22 1.17
N VAL A 125 3.45 -12.26 0.61
CA VAL A 125 2.10 -12.51 0.06
C VAL A 125 2.12 -12.78 -1.44
N PHE A 126 3.30 -12.84 -2.02
CA PHE A 126 3.46 -13.09 -3.44
C PHE A 126 3.61 -14.58 -3.75
N ARG A 127 2.63 -15.14 -4.41
CA ARG A 127 2.70 -16.49 -4.98
C ARG A 127 3.10 -16.38 -6.45
N GLY A 128 4.32 -16.64 -6.76
CA GLY A 128 4.73 -16.56 -8.16
C GLY A 128 6.17 -16.94 -8.36
N PRO A 129 6.74 -16.68 -9.52
CA PRO A 129 6.13 -16.00 -10.68
C PRO A 129 5.03 -16.84 -11.34
N GLN A 130 3.88 -16.21 -11.63
CA GLN A 130 2.78 -16.80 -12.40
C GLN A 130 2.38 -15.80 -13.49
N MET A 131 2.14 -16.26 -14.68
CA MET A 131 1.64 -15.44 -15.77
C MET A 131 0.52 -16.16 -16.48
N TYR A 132 -0.57 -15.45 -16.69
CA TYR A 132 -1.70 -15.93 -17.49
C TYR A 132 -1.81 -15.10 -18.76
N ALA A 133 -1.87 -15.76 -19.91
CA ALA A 133 -1.96 -15.09 -21.21
C ALA A 133 -3.17 -14.14 -21.28
N SER A 134 -4.28 -14.48 -20.63
CA SER A 134 -5.47 -13.63 -20.49
C SER A 134 -5.20 -12.31 -19.76
N GLY A 135 -4.15 -12.21 -18.95
CA GLY A 135 -3.76 -11.00 -18.24
C GLY A 135 -2.96 -10.01 -19.09
N ILE A 136 -2.29 -10.47 -20.14
CA ILE A 136 -1.38 -9.66 -20.97
C ILE A 136 -2.06 -8.41 -21.54
N PRO A 137 -3.26 -8.48 -22.18
CA PRO A 137 -3.92 -7.30 -22.72
C PRO A 137 -4.17 -6.22 -21.66
N PHE A 138 -4.55 -6.61 -20.45
CA PHE A 138 -4.84 -5.69 -19.36
C PHE A 138 -3.56 -5.05 -18.80
N ALA A 139 -2.47 -5.83 -18.67
CA ALA A 139 -1.16 -5.32 -18.26
C ALA A 139 -0.61 -4.29 -19.25
N VAL A 140 -0.82 -4.49 -20.56
CA VAL A 140 -0.45 -3.52 -21.61
C VAL A 140 -1.37 -2.31 -21.60
N ALA A 141 -2.67 -2.50 -21.41
CA ALA A 141 -3.65 -1.41 -21.40
C ALA A 141 -3.45 -0.45 -20.22
N LEU A 142 -3.04 -0.94 -19.06
CA LEU A 142 -2.87 -0.13 -17.83
C LEU A 142 -1.96 1.10 -18.06
N PRO A 143 -0.69 0.97 -18.46
CA PRO A 143 0.18 2.13 -18.67
C PRO A 143 -0.29 3.01 -19.82
N ILE A 144 -0.99 2.48 -20.82
CA ILE A 144 -1.56 3.27 -21.93
C ILE A 144 -2.69 4.16 -21.41
N VAL A 145 -3.66 3.61 -20.66
CA VAL A 145 -4.79 4.37 -20.08
C VAL A 145 -4.26 5.44 -19.12
N LEU A 146 -3.28 5.08 -18.30
CA LEU A 146 -2.63 6.02 -17.39
C LEU A 146 -1.96 7.17 -18.15
N TRP A 147 -1.20 6.87 -19.20
CA TRP A 147 -0.54 7.86 -20.03
C TRP A 147 -1.53 8.80 -20.74
N LEU A 148 -2.63 8.26 -21.28
CA LEU A 148 -3.70 9.05 -21.90
C LEU A 148 -4.36 9.99 -20.89
N GLY A 149 -4.61 9.51 -19.66
CA GLY A 149 -5.13 10.31 -18.55
C GLY A 149 -4.18 11.45 -18.19
N LEU A 150 -2.88 11.14 -18.03
CA LEU A 150 -1.84 12.14 -17.71
C LEU A 150 -1.67 13.20 -18.80
N ARG A 151 -1.80 12.84 -20.07
CA ARG A 151 -1.77 13.81 -21.18
C ARG A 151 -2.92 14.81 -21.13
N ARG A 152 -4.08 14.38 -20.64
CA ARG A 152 -5.29 15.20 -20.56
C ARG A 152 -5.53 15.81 -19.16
N ALA A 153 -4.62 15.59 -18.22
CA ALA A 153 -4.79 15.93 -16.79
C ALA A 153 -5.26 17.37 -16.53
N GLU A 154 -4.83 18.34 -17.34
CA GLU A 154 -5.22 19.75 -17.20
C GLU A 154 -6.69 20.01 -17.54
N ARG A 155 -7.30 19.15 -18.35
CA ARG A 155 -8.68 19.26 -18.85
C ARG A 155 -9.67 18.38 -18.08
N LEU A 156 -9.16 17.45 -17.27
CA LEU A 156 -9.99 16.47 -16.55
C LEU A 156 -10.52 17.05 -15.25
N GLY A 157 -11.83 16.93 -14.99
CA GLY A 157 -12.43 17.13 -13.69
C GLY A 157 -12.09 15.99 -12.72
N ALA A 158 -12.31 16.22 -11.42
CA ALA A 158 -11.98 15.24 -10.37
C ALA A 158 -12.65 13.86 -10.60
N VAL A 159 -13.91 13.85 -11.02
CA VAL A 159 -14.66 12.61 -11.30
C VAL A 159 -14.08 11.86 -12.51
N GLN A 160 -13.65 12.58 -13.54
CA GLN A 160 -13.00 11.95 -14.71
C GLN A 160 -11.62 11.38 -14.35
N VAL A 161 -10.85 12.06 -13.50
CA VAL A 161 -9.59 11.57 -12.95
C VAL A 161 -9.83 10.29 -12.15
N TRP A 162 -10.85 10.28 -11.31
CA TRP A 162 -11.26 9.09 -10.55
C TRP A 162 -11.67 7.94 -11.46
N ALA A 163 -12.49 8.18 -12.48
CA ALA A 163 -12.92 7.14 -13.42
C ALA A 163 -11.72 6.49 -14.15
N ILE A 164 -10.74 7.31 -14.57
CA ILE A 164 -9.49 6.80 -15.18
C ILE A 164 -8.70 6.00 -14.16
N ALA A 165 -8.54 6.48 -12.93
CA ALA A 165 -7.83 5.79 -11.88
C ALA A 165 -8.50 4.46 -11.48
N LEU A 166 -9.83 4.43 -11.37
CA LEU A 166 -10.59 3.20 -11.18
C LEU A 166 -10.32 2.21 -12.33
N GLY A 167 -10.33 2.69 -13.58
CA GLY A 167 -9.96 1.88 -14.75
C GLY A 167 -8.53 1.32 -14.63
N VAL A 168 -7.55 2.12 -14.18
CA VAL A 168 -6.16 1.69 -13.94
C VAL A 168 -6.09 0.62 -12.85
N ILE A 169 -6.84 0.75 -11.74
CA ILE A 169 -6.92 -0.25 -10.66
C ILE A 169 -7.56 -1.55 -11.17
N VAL A 170 -8.66 -1.46 -11.90
CA VAL A 170 -9.35 -2.62 -12.47
C VAL A 170 -8.47 -3.35 -13.47
N LEU A 171 -7.83 -2.63 -14.40
CA LEU A 171 -6.91 -3.22 -15.39
C LEU A 171 -5.74 -3.93 -14.72
N GLY A 172 -5.17 -3.34 -13.65
CA GLY A 172 -4.12 -3.98 -12.89
C GLY A 172 -4.56 -5.34 -12.34
N ASN A 173 -5.70 -5.40 -11.70
CA ASN A 173 -6.18 -6.65 -11.10
C ASN A 173 -6.65 -7.68 -12.14
N LEU A 174 -7.20 -7.24 -13.27
CA LEU A 174 -7.48 -8.12 -14.42
C LEU A 174 -6.20 -8.72 -15.01
N ALA A 175 -5.05 -8.03 -14.91
CA ALA A 175 -3.77 -8.54 -15.38
C ALA A 175 -3.31 -9.81 -14.63
N GLN A 176 -3.86 -10.10 -13.45
CA GLN A 176 -3.60 -11.35 -12.72
C GLN A 176 -4.25 -12.59 -13.38
N GLY A 177 -4.98 -12.45 -14.47
CA GLY A 177 -5.57 -13.56 -15.22
C GLY A 177 -7.09 -13.45 -15.40
N GLY A 178 -7.67 -12.24 -15.33
CA GLY A 178 -9.08 -11.96 -15.57
C GLY A 178 -9.92 -11.84 -14.31
N ILE A 179 -11.25 -11.83 -14.47
CA ILE A 179 -12.21 -11.55 -13.39
C ILE A 179 -12.09 -12.55 -12.24
N GLY A 180 -12.10 -13.86 -12.53
CA GLY A 180 -12.06 -14.89 -11.50
C GLY A 180 -10.86 -14.76 -10.58
N ARG A 181 -9.65 -14.51 -11.15
CA ARG A 181 -8.40 -14.39 -10.38
C ARG A 181 -8.20 -13.03 -9.75
N GLY A 182 -8.59 -11.96 -10.42
CA GLY A 182 -8.38 -10.61 -9.92
C GLY A 182 -9.44 -10.13 -8.94
N PHE A 183 -10.66 -10.72 -8.96
CA PHE A 183 -11.79 -10.20 -8.20
C PHE A 183 -12.52 -11.24 -7.34
N GLU A 184 -12.67 -12.49 -7.79
CA GLU A 184 -13.47 -13.47 -7.04
C GLU A 184 -12.59 -14.30 -6.10
N LEU A 185 -11.48 -14.83 -6.61
CA LEU A 185 -10.58 -15.71 -5.86
C LEU A 185 -9.96 -15.04 -4.63
N PRO A 186 -9.54 -13.75 -4.67
CA PRO A 186 -9.03 -13.07 -3.48
C PRO A 186 -10.04 -12.95 -2.35
N VAL A 187 -11.34 -12.91 -2.64
CA VAL A 187 -12.40 -12.78 -1.65
C VAL A 187 -12.88 -14.13 -1.16
N ALA A 188 -13.20 -15.06 -2.06
CA ALA A 188 -13.89 -16.31 -1.74
C ALA A 188 -12.99 -17.55 -1.78
N GLY A 189 -11.82 -17.46 -2.43
CA GLY A 189 -10.94 -18.63 -2.65
C GLY A 189 -10.04 -18.99 -1.47
N SER A 190 -9.87 -18.10 -0.49
CA SER A 190 -9.05 -18.33 0.71
C SER A 190 -9.94 -18.47 1.94
N GLY A 191 -9.77 -19.54 2.71
CA GLY A 191 -10.54 -19.81 3.93
C GLY A 191 -10.29 -18.84 5.08
N VAL A 192 -9.42 -17.81 4.90
CA VAL A 192 -9.06 -16.84 5.95
C VAL A 192 -9.84 -15.52 5.86
N GLN A 193 -10.61 -15.32 4.77
CA GLN A 193 -11.25 -14.05 4.44
C GLN A 193 -12.56 -13.81 5.21
N TYR A 194 -12.88 -12.53 5.44
CA TYR A 194 -14.14 -12.07 6.06
C TYR A 194 -15.39 -12.64 5.38
N TYR A 195 -15.33 -12.92 4.08
CA TYR A 195 -16.40 -13.48 3.27
C TYR A 195 -17.03 -14.71 3.94
N HIS A 196 -16.19 -15.63 4.47
CA HIS A 196 -16.68 -16.89 5.05
C HIS A 196 -17.48 -16.70 6.33
N GLU A 197 -17.20 -15.66 7.10
CA GLU A 197 -18.06 -15.29 8.24
C GLU A 197 -19.26 -14.47 7.78
N ALA A 198 -19.08 -13.57 6.81
CA ALA A 198 -20.13 -12.69 6.33
C ALA A 198 -21.33 -13.44 5.74
N VAL A 199 -21.10 -14.57 5.05
CA VAL A 199 -22.17 -15.42 4.50
C VAL A 199 -22.92 -16.19 5.58
N ARG A 200 -22.34 -16.38 6.76
CA ARG A 200 -22.93 -17.13 7.88
C ARG A 200 -23.79 -16.25 8.81
N ILE A 201 -23.68 -14.92 8.69
CA ILE A 201 -24.47 -14.03 9.55
C ILE A 201 -25.94 -14.12 9.19
N GLY A 202 -26.75 -14.71 10.09
CA GLY A 202 -28.20 -14.67 10.05
C GLY A 202 -28.72 -13.36 10.67
N ASP A 203 -28.82 -13.34 12.00
CA ASP A 203 -29.11 -12.13 12.79
C ASP A 203 -27.79 -11.44 13.19
N TRP A 204 -27.58 -10.23 12.71
CA TRP A 204 -26.38 -9.45 13.00
C TRP A 204 -26.28 -9.02 14.48
N ARG A 205 -27.41 -8.85 15.17
CA ARG A 205 -27.44 -8.46 16.59
C ARG A 205 -27.00 -9.60 17.48
N GLU A 206 -27.51 -10.79 17.20
CA GLU A 206 -27.13 -12.01 17.89
C GLU A 206 -25.65 -12.33 17.65
N TRP A 207 -25.22 -12.24 16.38
CA TRP A 207 -23.84 -12.47 16.00
C TRP A 207 -22.89 -11.49 16.74
N LEU A 208 -23.26 -10.20 16.83
CA LEU A 208 -22.44 -9.20 17.52
C LEU A 208 -22.36 -9.44 19.04
N ARG A 209 -23.48 -9.84 19.67
CA ARG A 209 -23.49 -10.20 21.11
C ARG A 209 -22.59 -11.40 21.39
N GLY A 210 -22.53 -12.36 20.48
CA GLY A 210 -21.71 -13.55 20.60
C GLY A 210 -20.25 -13.37 20.15
N PHE A 211 -19.91 -12.22 19.53
CA PHE A 211 -18.62 -12.02 18.86
C PHE A 211 -17.41 -12.31 19.76
N GLU A 212 -17.36 -11.73 20.96
CA GLU A 212 -16.22 -11.88 21.86
C GLU A 212 -16.03 -13.34 22.32
N ALA A 213 -17.13 -14.06 22.55
CA ALA A 213 -17.09 -15.48 22.93
C ALA A 213 -16.65 -16.38 21.77
N ALA A 214 -17.00 -16.02 20.53
CA ALA A 214 -16.67 -16.77 19.34
C ALA A 214 -15.33 -16.37 18.70
N GLN A 215 -14.72 -15.25 19.11
CA GLN A 215 -13.61 -14.58 18.43
C GLN A 215 -12.44 -15.52 18.11
N ASP A 216 -12.02 -16.38 19.02
CA ASP A 216 -10.92 -17.32 18.83
C ASP A 216 -11.20 -18.37 17.74
N SER A 217 -12.48 -18.70 17.51
CA SER A 217 -12.94 -19.71 16.55
C SER A 217 -13.24 -19.16 15.15
N LEU A 218 -13.30 -17.83 15.00
CA LEU A 218 -13.58 -17.19 13.72
C LEU A 218 -12.41 -17.38 12.73
N VAL A 219 -12.69 -17.19 11.45
CA VAL A 219 -11.63 -17.18 10.41
C VAL A 219 -10.58 -16.11 10.71
N THR A 220 -9.36 -16.34 10.20
CA THR A 220 -8.16 -15.57 10.60
C THR A 220 -8.35 -14.05 10.57
N HIS A 221 -8.90 -13.49 9.48
CA HIS A 221 -9.09 -12.05 9.42
C HIS A 221 -10.24 -11.55 10.31
N ALA A 222 -11.31 -12.31 10.47
CA ALA A 222 -12.42 -11.92 11.34
C ALA A 222 -12.04 -11.88 12.82
N ARG A 223 -11.23 -12.83 13.30
CA ARG A 223 -10.81 -12.90 14.72
C ARG A 223 -9.79 -11.83 15.13
N THR A 224 -9.07 -11.24 14.17
CA THR A 224 -8.03 -10.22 14.42
C THR A 224 -8.47 -8.80 14.08
N HIS A 225 -9.72 -8.63 13.65
CA HIS A 225 -10.30 -7.35 13.28
C HIS A 225 -11.61 -7.07 14.02
N PRO A 226 -12.06 -5.81 14.10
CA PRO A 226 -13.37 -5.48 14.64
C PRO A 226 -14.50 -6.13 13.83
N PRO A 227 -15.64 -6.47 14.46
CA PRO A 227 -16.77 -7.15 13.81
C PRO A 227 -17.39 -6.37 12.64
N PHE A 228 -17.23 -5.05 12.62
CA PHE A 228 -17.76 -4.20 11.56
C PHE A 228 -17.11 -4.47 10.19
N ALA A 229 -15.91 -5.04 10.16
CA ALA A 229 -15.30 -5.57 8.94
C ALA A 229 -16.17 -6.67 8.31
N VAL A 230 -16.61 -7.63 9.11
CA VAL A 230 -17.51 -8.71 8.65
C VAL A 230 -18.90 -8.15 8.28
N PHE A 231 -19.42 -7.18 9.03
CA PHE A 231 -20.69 -6.53 8.72
C PHE A 231 -20.69 -5.79 7.38
N LEU A 232 -19.61 -5.07 7.08
CA LEU A 232 -19.48 -4.42 5.78
C LEU A 232 -19.56 -5.45 4.64
N HIS A 233 -18.85 -6.57 4.76
CA HIS A 233 -18.90 -7.66 3.78
C HIS A 233 -20.31 -8.27 3.69
N SER A 234 -20.96 -8.55 4.82
CA SER A 234 -22.32 -9.10 4.86
C SER A 234 -23.36 -8.16 4.24
N ALA A 235 -23.26 -6.85 4.54
CA ALA A 235 -24.15 -5.85 3.97
C ALA A 235 -24.00 -5.76 2.43
N LEU A 236 -22.75 -5.71 1.94
CA LEU A 236 -22.48 -5.66 0.51
C LEU A 236 -22.92 -6.95 -0.20
N LEU A 237 -22.71 -8.12 0.41
CA LEU A 237 -23.20 -9.40 -0.12
C LEU A 237 -24.73 -9.41 -0.22
N ARG A 238 -25.45 -8.99 0.81
CA ARG A 238 -26.92 -8.91 0.80
C ARG A 238 -27.43 -7.95 -0.26
N LEU A 239 -26.80 -6.77 -0.40
CA LEU A 239 -27.15 -5.80 -1.44
C LEU A 239 -26.90 -6.37 -2.85
N GLY A 240 -25.88 -7.19 -3.02
CA GLY A 240 -25.53 -7.84 -4.28
C GLY A 240 -26.18 -9.20 -4.50
N GLY A 241 -27.19 -9.61 -3.70
CA GLY A 241 -27.85 -10.91 -3.86
C GLY A 241 -26.90 -12.10 -3.64
N GLY A 242 -25.85 -11.97 -2.82
CA GLY A 242 -24.86 -13.00 -2.56
C GLY A 242 -23.70 -13.04 -3.58
N SER A 243 -23.67 -12.12 -4.54
CA SER A 243 -22.62 -12.09 -5.57
C SER A 243 -21.26 -11.67 -5.02
N VAL A 244 -20.26 -12.54 -5.15
CA VAL A 244 -18.86 -12.25 -4.83
C VAL A 244 -18.32 -11.14 -5.72
N LEU A 245 -18.68 -11.12 -6.99
CA LEU A 245 -18.23 -10.09 -7.93
C LEU A 245 -18.80 -8.71 -7.57
N PHE A 246 -20.07 -8.64 -7.10
CA PHE A 246 -20.64 -7.40 -6.60
C PHE A 246 -19.90 -6.91 -5.35
N LEU A 247 -19.63 -7.79 -4.38
CA LEU A 247 -18.85 -7.46 -3.18
C LEU A 247 -17.47 -6.89 -3.57
N SER A 248 -16.75 -7.59 -4.43
CA SER A 248 -15.42 -7.20 -4.91
C SER A 248 -15.45 -5.86 -5.63
N GLY A 249 -16.42 -5.66 -6.51
CA GLY A 249 -16.61 -4.40 -7.23
C GLY A 249 -16.95 -3.24 -6.29
N ALA A 250 -17.84 -3.47 -5.32
CA ALA A 250 -18.22 -2.46 -4.32
C ALA A 250 -17.02 -2.05 -3.44
N LEU A 251 -16.22 -3.01 -2.94
CA LEU A 251 -15.00 -2.73 -2.19
C LEU A 251 -13.99 -1.94 -3.06
N THR A 252 -13.83 -2.31 -4.33
CA THR A 252 -12.94 -1.62 -5.27
C THR A 252 -13.39 -0.17 -5.51
N ILE A 253 -14.69 0.06 -5.71
CA ILE A 253 -15.24 1.40 -5.89
C ILE A 253 -15.03 2.23 -4.63
N LEU A 254 -15.38 1.72 -3.43
CA LEU A 254 -15.19 2.41 -2.16
C LEU A 254 -13.71 2.79 -1.94
N SER A 255 -12.81 1.85 -2.16
CA SER A 255 -11.36 2.06 -2.01
C SER A 255 -10.84 3.12 -2.98
N SER A 256 -11.31 3.08 -4.24
CA SER A 256 -10.88 4.03 -5.28
C SER A 256 -11.29 5.47 -5.02
N LEU A 257 -12.27 5.73 -4.13
CA LEU A 257 -12.62 7.08 -3.70
C LEU A 257 -11.44 7.81 -3.03
N SER A 258 -10.46 7.06 -2.52
CA SER A 258 -9.19 7.60 -2.05
C SER A 258 -8.51 8.50 -3.09
N VAL A 259 -8.67 8.21 -4.38
CA VAL A 259 -8.11 9.02 -5.49
C VAL A 259 -8.77 10.39 -5.57
N LEU A 260 -10.10 10.49 -5.38
CA LEU A 260 -10.81 11.77 -5.29
C LEU A 260 -10.32 12.59 -4.11
N LEU A 261 -10.07 11.92 -2.98
CA LEU A 261 -9.58 12.56 -1.78
C LEU A 261 -8.14 13.08 -1.97
N ILE A 262 -7.25 12.29 -2.59
CA ILE A 262 -5.90 12.74 -2.94
C ILE A 262 -5.94 13.93 -3.90
N HIS A 263 -6.78 13.89 -4.94
CA HIS A 263 -6.99 15.04 -5.81
C HIS A 263 -7.40 16.29 -4.99
N SER A 264 -8.36 16.14 -4.09
CA SER A 264 -8.87 17.22 -3.24
C SER A 264 -7.81 17.73 -2.26
N ILE A 265 -7.02 16.86 -1.64
CA ILE A 265 -5.88 17.21 -0.77
C ILE A 265 -4.88 18.06 -1.54
N MET A 266 -4.51 17.64 -2.74
CA MET A 266 -3.53 18.39 -3.54
C MET A 266 -4.09 19.75 -4.01
N ARG A 267 -5.39 19.84 -4.31
CA ARG A 267 -6.07 21.12 -4.59
C ARG A 267 -6.06 22.04 -3.37
N GLU A 268 -6.32 21.48 -2.18
CA GLU A 268 -6.28 22.22 -0.90
C GLU A 268 -4.87 22.75 -0.61
N LEU A 269 -3.84 22.01 -1.00
CA LEU A 269 -2.43 22.40 -0.90
C LEU A 269 -1.99 23.39 -2.01
N GLY A 270 -2.91 23.84 -2.86
CA GLY A 270 -2.64 24.85 -3.90
C GLY A 270 -2.14 24.30 -5.22
N ALA A 271 -2.20 22.98 -5.45
CA ALA A 271 -1.86 22.44 -6.75
C ALA A 271 -2.87 22.88 -7.84
N THR A 272 -2.40 23.14 -9.05
CA THR A 272 -3.28 23.36 -10.21
C THR A 272 -4.09 22.09 -10.51
N GLN A 273 -5.17 22.21 -11.29
CA GLN A 273 -6.01 21.07 -11.69
C GLN A 273 -5.19 19.93 -12.29
N GLY A 274 -4.35 20.24 -13.27
CA GLY A 274 -3.54 19.22 -13.92
C GLY A 274 -2.49 18.57 -13.00
N ARG A 275 -1.94 19.35 -12.06
CA ARG A 275 -1.01 18.83 -11.06
C ARG A 275 -1.72 17.92 -10.06
N ALA A 276 -2.89 18.32 -9.56
CA ALA A 276 -3.68 17.49 -8.65
C ALA A 276 -4.12 16.18 -9.31
N ALA A 277 -4.55 16.25 -10.59
CA ALA A 277 -4.86 15.07 -11.39
C ALA A 277 -3.62 14.15 -11.55
N GLY A 278 -2.45 14.72 -11.80
CA GLY A 278 -1.19 13.96 -11.89
C GLY A 278 -0.86 13.20 -10.61
N TYR A 279 -1.01 13.81 -9.44
CA TYR A 279 -0.80 13.16 -8.15
C TYR A 279 -1.84 12.07 -7.87
N ALA A 280 -3.10 12.31 -8.21
CA ALA A 280 -4.17 11.34 -8.03
C ALA A 280 -3.95 10.09 -8.91
N LEU A 281 -3.51 10.28 -10.16
CA LEU A 281 -3.14 9.18 -11.07
C LEU A 281 -1.85 8.48 -10.63
N LEU A 282 -0.85 9.22 -10.13
CA LEU A 282 0.33 8.62 -9.51
C LEU A 282 -0.05 7.72 -8.34
N PHE A 283 -0.92 8.19 -7.45
CA PHE A 283 -1.39 7.43 -6.31
C PHE A 283 -2.05 6.11 -6.74
N ALA A 284 -2.96 6.14 -7.73
CA ALA A 284 -3.60 4.94 -8.26
C ALA A 284 -2.62 3.98 -8.98
N ALA A 285 -1.49 4.49 -9.46
CA ALA A 285 -0.45 3.72 -10.14
C ALA A 285 0.57 3.09 -9.19
N ILE A 286 0.64 3.50 -7.91
CA ILE A 286 1.52 2.88 -6.91
C ILE A 286 1.14 1.41 -6.74
N PRO A 287 2.08 0.44 -6.83
CA PRO A 287 1.78 -0.99 -6.74
C PRO A 287 0.89 -1.37 -5.56
N ALA A 288 1.22 -0.95 -4.32
CA ALA A 288 0.40 -1.24 -3.15
C ALA A 288 -1.04 -0.76 -3.32
N VAL A 289 -1.22 0.49 -3.77
CA VAL A 289 -2.55 1.08 -3.95
C VAL A 289 -3.32 0.36 -5.04
N ASN A 290 -2.68 0.08 -6.18
CA ASN A 290 -3.33 -0.59 -7.30
C ASN A 290 -3.77 -2.03 -6.96
N ILE A 291 -2.87 -2.79 -6.34
CA ILE A 291 -3.10 -4.20 -5.99
C ILE A 291 -4.16 -4.30 -4.88
N TYR A 292 -3.98 -3.55 -3.80
CA TYR A 292 -4.77 -3.72 -2.57
C TYR A 292 -5.98 -2.78 -2.44
N SER A 293 -6.19 -1.84 -3.38
CA SER A 293 -7.47 -1.11 -3.48
C SER A 293 -8.55 -1.91 -4.18
N ALA A 294 -8.19 -2.98 -4.89
CA ALA A 294 -9.17 -3.89 -5.42
C ALA A 294 -9.48 -4.97 -4.37
N VAL A 295 -10.75 -5.27 -4.19
CA VAL A 295 -11.27 -6.42 -3.43
C VAL A 295 -10.85 -6.50 -1.94
N SER A 296 -10.16 -5.50 -1.40
CA SER A 296 -9.60 -5.53 -0.05
C SER A 296 -10.26 -4.50 0.88
N LEU A 297 -10.47 -4.91 2.13
CA LEU A 297 -10.87 -4.02 3.21
C LEU A 297 -9.80 -2.94 3.47
N ASP A 298 -8.52 -3.29 3.31
CA ASP A 298 -7.40 -2.37 3.53
C ASP A 298 -7.44 -1.17 2.58
N GLY A 299 -7.96 -1.35 1.36
CA GLY A 299 -8.24 -0.26 0.44
C GLY A 299 -9.32 0.70 0.96
N VAL A 300 -10.37 0.19 1.60
CA VAL A 300 -11.39 1.02 2.27
C VAL A 300 -10.78 1.78 3.45
N VAL A 301 -9.92 1.14 4.23
CA VAL A 301 -9.19 1.80 5.34
C VAL A 301 -8.26 2.89 4.80
N ALA A 302 -7.58 2.67 3.68
CA ALA A 302 -6.77 3.70 3.03
C ALA A 302 -7.61 4.89 2.53
N MET A 303 -8.83 4.66 2.05
CA MET A 303 -9.78 5.71 1.70
C MET A 303 -10.17 6.52 2.94
N LEU A 304 -10.44 5.87 4.07
CA LEU A 304 -10.75 6.54 5.35
C LEU A 304 -9.54 7.33 5.88
N ALA A 305 -8.32 6.81 5.72
CA ALA A 305 -7.09 7.54 6.01
C ALA A 305 -6.92 8.78 5.12
N ALA A 306 -7.31 8.71 3.85
CA ALA A 306 -7.33 9.88 2.97
C ALA A 306 -8.42 10.89 3.36
N CYS A 307 -9.61 10.45 3.84
CA CYS A 307 -10.63 11.33 4.43
C CYS A 307 -10.08 12.10 5.63
N LEU A 308 -9.47 11.37 6.57
CA LEU A 308 -8.80 11.93 7.74
C LEU A 308 -7.75 12.96 7.32
N LEU A 309 -6.88 12.60 6.36
CA LEU A 309 -5.81 13.47 5.88
C LEU A 309 -6.37 14.74 5.24
N LEU A 310 -7.45 14.66 4.47
CA LEU A 310 -8.12 15.85 3.92
C LEU A 310 -8.64 16.76 5.03
N GLY A 311 -9.32 16.21 6.03
CA GLY A 311 -9.79 16.95 7.20
C GLY A 311 -8.63 17.63 7.94
N LEU A 312 -7.54 16.90 8.18
CA LEU A 312 -6.33 17.41 8.82
C LEU A 312 -5.69 18.55 8.01
N VAL A 313 -5.52 18.38 6.70
CA VAL A 313 -4.98 19.42 5.81
C VAL A 313 -5.86 20.69 5.83
N MET A 314 -7.20 20.55 5.80
CA MET A 314 -8.11 21.68 5.89
C MET A 314 -7.96 22.43 7.22
N ILE A 315 -7.86 21.71 8.36
CA ILE A 315 -7.66 22.34 9.68
C ILE A 315 -6.33 23.10 9.72
N LEU A 316 -5.26 22.49 9.24
CA LEU A 316 -3.92 23.09 9.25
C LEU A 316 -3.82 24.31 8.33
N LYS A 317 -4.55 24.35 7.22
CA LYS A 317 -4.50 25.44 6.23
C LYS A 317 -5.50 26.55 6.51
N ARG A 318 -6.72 26.21 6.92
CA ARG A 318 -7.83 27.16 7.03
C ARG A 318 -8.40 27.31 8.44
N GLY A 319 -7.98 26.46 9.39
CA GLY A 319 -8.55 26.37 10.72
C GLY A 319 -9.76 25.42 10.80
N LEU A 320 -10.41 25.40 11.95
CA LEU A 320 -11.55 24.54 12.23
C LEU A 320 -12.75 24.88 11.35
N SER A 321 -13.35 23.87 10.75
CA SER A 321 -14.66 23.94 10.09
C SER A 321 -15.41 22.64 10.32
N LEU A 322 -16.73 22.67 10.31
CA LEU A 322 -17.55 21.46 10.48
C LEU A 322 -17.16 20.37 9.49
N ARG A 323 -16.96 20.73 8.21
CA ARG A 323 -16.55 19.79 7.17
C ARG A 323 -15.21 19.13 7.49
N ALA A 324 -14.22 19.91 7.93
CA ALA A 324 -12.90 19.41 8.27
C ALA A 324 -12.94 18.47 9.48
N VAL A 325 -13.71 18.83 10.52
CA VAL A 325 -13.93 18.01 11.71
C VAL A 325 -14.65 16.70 11.35
N LEU A 326 -15.71 16.75 10.53
CA LEU A 326 -16.44 15.55 10.11
C LEU A 326 -15.56 14.59 9.28
N LEU A 327 -14.72 15.12 8.37
CA LEU A 327 -13.78 14.29 7.59
C LEU A 327 -12.73 13.64 8.49
N LEU A 328 -12.15 14.38 9.43
CA LEU A 328 -11.15 13.86 10.36
C LEU A 328 -11.78 12.84 11.31
N ALA A 329 -12.87 13.20 11.98
CA ALA A 329 -13.54 12.33 12.95
C ALA A 329 -14.13 11.08 12.28
N GLY A 330 -14.80 11.24 11.13
CA GLY A 330 -15.34 10.12 10.35
C GLY A 330 -14.23 9.17 9.90
N GLY A 331 -13.13 9.71 9.35
CA GLY A 331 -11.96 8.91 8.97
C GLY A 331 -11.41 8.09 10.14
N LEU A 332 -11.24 8.71 11.33
CA LEU A 332 -10.76 8.02 12.53
C LEU A 332 -11.74 6.95 13.03
N ILE A 333 -13.01 7.31 13.21
CA ILE A 333 -14.03 6.42 13.81
C ILE A 333 -14.24 5.21 12.91
N PHE A 334 -14.47 5.42 11.60
CA PHE A 334 -14.73 4.32 10.69
C PHE A 334 -13.49 3.47 10.41
N ALA A 335 -12.28 4.05 10.37
CA ALA A 335 -11.07 3.25 10.27
C ALA A 335 -10.91 2.31 11.48
N ASN A 336 -11.13 2.82 12.71
CA ASN A 336 -11.08 2.00 13.93
C ASN A 336 -12.23 0.98 14.01
N ALA A 337 -13.36 1.24 13.39
CA ALA A 337 -14.44 0.26 13.28
C ALA A 337 -14.10 -0.90 12.33
N LEU A 338 -13.23 -0.69 11.34
CA LEU A 338 -12.86 -1.70 10.35
C LEU A 338 -11.55 -2.43 10.69
N THR A 339 -10.62 -1.77 11.36
CA THR A 339 -9.32 -2.37 11.74
C THR A 339 -8.79 -1.80 13.05
N PHE A 340 -8.25 -2.66 13.91
CA PHE A 340 -7.56 -2.21 15.12
C PHE A 340 -6.27 -1.42 14.81
N ALA A 341 -5.68 -1.59 13.63
CA ALA A 341 -4.57 -0.76 13.16
C ALA A 341 -4.96 0.73 12.98
N GLY A 342 -6.26 1.06 12.96
CA GLY A 342 -6.76 2.43 13.01
C GLY A 342 -6.25 3.23 14.21
N LEU A 343 -5.85 2.58 15.31
CA LEU A 343 -5.18 3.23 16.45
C LEU A 343 -3.86 3.92 16.07
N LEU A 344 -3.17 3.45 15.03
CA LEU A 344 -1.97 4.12 14.52
C LEU A 344 -2.31 5.49 13.91
N LEU A 345 -3.48 5.62 13.27
CA LEU A 345 -3.98 6.90 12.77
C LEU A 345 -4.35 7.84 13.92
N VAL A 346 -4.94 7.32 15.00
CA VAL A 346 -5.21 8.11 16.22
C VAL A 346 -3.91 8.62 16.81
N ALA A 347 -2.91 7.75 16.97
CA ALA A 347 -1.59 8.12 17.48
C ALA A 347 -0.91 9.19 16.60
N ALA A 348 -1.00 9.06 15.27
CA ALA A 348 -0.46 10.03 14.35
C ALA A 348 -1.13 11.40 14.48
N VAL A 349 -2.48 11.46 14.52
CA VAL A 349 -3.22 12.72 14.69
C VAL A 349 -2.93 13.34 16.05
N ALA A 350 -2.84 12.53 17.12
CA ALA A 350 -2.49 13.01 18.45
C ALA A 350 -1.08 13.63 18.49
N ALA A 351 -0.10 12.97 17.87
CA ALA A 351 1.26 13.50 17.79
C ALA A 351 1.31 14.82 16.96
N VAL A 352 0.59 14.90 15.84
CA VAL A 352 0.46 16.14 15.07
C VAL A 352 -0.20 17.23 15.93
N ALA A 353 -1.27 16.91 16.66
CA ALA A 353 -1.95 17.87 17.54
C ALA A 353 -1.01 18.43 18.61
N VAL A 354 -0.22 17.56 19.26
CA VAL A 354 0.79 17.97 20.25
C VAL A 354 1.84 18.88 19.59
N MET A 355 2.37 18.52 18.44
CA MET A 355 3.35 19.34 17.73
C MET A 355 2.77 20.72 17.36
N GLU A 356 1.55 20.79 16.84
CA GLU A 356 0.90 22.07 16.47
C GLU A 356 0.67 22.97 17.69
N VAL A 357 0.28 22.39 18.84
CA VAL A 357 0.11 23.14 20.09
C VAL A 357 1.45 23.70 20.59
N ILE A 358 2.50 22.88 20.56
CA ILE A 358 3.82 23.28 21.09
C ILE A 358 4.50 24.29 20.14
N THR A 359 4.48 24.05 18.82
CA THR A 359 5.25 24.86 17.88
C THR A 359 4.52 26.10 17.40
N GLU A 360 3.20 25.99 17.18
CA GLU A 360 2.39 27.04 16.55
C GLU A 360 1.33 27.63 17.49
N ARG A 361 1.19 27.06 18.69
CA ARG A 361 0.11 27.40 19.65
C ARG A 361 -1.30 27.25 19.05
N ARG A 362 -1.47 26.32 18.11
CA ARG A 362 -2.74 26.05 17.41
C ARG A 362 -3.42 24.81 17.98
N ALA A 363 -4.58 24.98 18.59
CA ALA A 363 -5.35 23.89 19.18
C ALA A 363 -6.34 23.20 18.21
N GLY A 364 -6.46 23.65 16.96
CA GLY A 364 -7.51 23.18 16.03
C GLY A 364 -7.51 21.66 15.82
N VAL A 365 -6.33 21.05 15.64
CA VAL A 365 -6.22 19.57 15.49
C VAL A 365 -6.58 18.87 16.79
N ALA A 366 -6.15 19.41 17.95
CA ALA A 366 -6.48 18.84 19.26
C ALA A 366 -7.99 18.86 19.54
N VAL A 367 -8.66 19.97 19.21
CA VAL A 367 -10.13 20.10 19.34
C VAL A 367 -10.84 19.10 18.43
N ALA A 368 -10.42 18.96 17.18
CA ALA A 368 -11.01 17.99 16.25
C ALA A 368 -10.80 16.54 16.73
N LEU A 369 -9.63 16.23 17.25
CA LEU A 369 -9.34 14.92 17.84
C LEU A 369 -10.20 14.66 19.08
N LEU A 370 -10.38 15.65 19.95
CA LEU A 370 -11.24 15.53 21.12
C LEU A 370 -12.69 15.24 20.72
N VAL A 371 -13.22 15.96 19.71
CA VAL A 371 -14.55 15.69 19.16
C VAL A 371 -14.65 14.26 18.64
N ALA A 372 -13.64 13.80 17.87
CA ALA A 372 -13.60 12.44 17.37
C ALA A 372 -13.55 11.39 18.50
N ALA A 373 -12.76 11.66 19.54
CA ALA A 373 -12.63 10.77 20.69
C ALA A 373 -13.95 10.69 21.49
N VAL A 374 -14.59 11.83 21.78
CA VAL A 374 -15.88 11.86 22.49
C VAL A 374 -16.95 11.13 21.69
N ALA A 375 -17.07 11.42 20.37
CA ALA A 375 -18.02 10.73 19.51
C ALA A 375 -17.74 9.22 19.42
N GLY A 376 -16.48 8.82 19.26
CA GLY A 376 -16.07 7.42 19.22
C GLY A 376 -16.38 6.68 20.52
N ILE A 377 -16.03 7.26 21.68
CA ILE A 377 -16.31 6.67 23.01
C ILE A 377 -17.83 6.55 23.23
N ALA A 378 -18.59 7.58 22.88
CA ALA A 378 -20.05 7.54 22.98
C ALA A 378 -20.64 6.42 22.11
N LEU A 379 -20.18 6.28 20.87
CA LEU A 379 -20.62 5.23 19.96
C LEU A 379 -20.27 3.83 20.49
N LEU A 380 -19.05 3.61 20.98
CA LEU A 380 -18.63 2.36 21.60
C LEU A 380 -19.44 2.04 22.87
N GLY A 381 -19.73 3.07 23.69
CA GLY A 381 -20.63 2.94 24.84
C GLY A 381 -22.05 2.51 24.46
N LEU A 382 -22.61 3.08 23.39
CA LEU A 382 -23.90 2.68 22.86
C LEU A 382 -23.88 1.23 22.34
N PHE A 383 -22.84 0.81 21.61
CA PHE A 383 -22.71 -0.58 21.16
C PHE A 383 -22.62 -1.54 22.33
N ARG A 384 -21.86 -1.19 23.37
CA ARG A 384 -21.76 -2.02 24.57
C ARG A 384 -23.10 -2.12 25.31
N ALA A 385 -23.80 -0.99 25.50
CA ALA A 385 -25.05 -0.96 26.25
C ALA A 385 -26.22 -1.67 25.53
N HIS A 386 -26.33 -1.49 24.20
CA HIS A 386 -27.50 -2.01 23.43
C HIS A 386 -27.23 -3.31 22.72
N LEU A 387 -25.99 -3.60 22.36
CA LEU A 387 -25.61 -4.75 21.53
C LEU A 387 -24.68 -5.72 22.26
N GLY A 388 -24.24 -5.40 23.50
CA GLY A 388 -23.37 -6.25 24.30
C GLY A 388 -21.93 -6.36 23.78
N TYR A 389 -21.53 -5.60 22.75
CA TYR A 389 -20.20 -5.65 22.16
C TYR A 389 -19.22 -4.73 22.91
N ASP A 390 -18.13 -5.30 23.44
CA ASP A 390 -17.03 -4.57 24.06
C ASP A 390 -15.79 -4.51 23.14
N HIS A 391 -15.60 -3.37 22.49
CA HIS A 391 -14.50 -3.16 21.54
C HIS A 391 -13.12 -3.34 22.16
N LEU A 392 -12.93 -2.95 23.44
CA LEU A 392 -11.64 -3.10 24.10
C LEU A 392 -11.31 -4.56 24.40
N ARG A 393 -12.30 -5.34 24.83
CA ARG A 393 -12.12 -6.79 25.02
C ARG A 393 -11.77 -7.47 23.70
N ALA A 394 -12.49 -7.15 22.62
CA ALA A 394 -12.21 -7.67 21.30
C ALA A 394 -10.80 -7.28 20.81
N PHE A 395 -10.37 -6.04 21.06
CA PHE A 395 -9.01 -5.60 20.76
C PHE A 395 -7.95 -6.42 21.51
N PHE A 396 -8.08 -6.57 22.83
CA PHE A 396 -7.12 -7.35 23.61
C PHE A 396 -7.12 -8.84 23.26
N ALA A 397 -8.26 -9.40 22.87
CA ALA A 397 -8.33 -10.76 22.34
C ALA A 397 -7.55 -10.86 21.00
N ALA A 398 -7.76 -9.94 20.07
CA ALA A 398 -7.01 -9.88 18.81
C ALA A 398 -5.50 -9.76 19.04
N VAL A 399 -5.07 -8.89 19.97
CA VAL A 399 -3.65 -8.75 20.34
C VAL A 399 -3.07 -10.06 20.85
N ARG A 400 -3.78 -10.79 21.71
CA ARG A 400 -3.31 -12.11 22.22
C ARG A 400 -3.17 -13.13 21.09
N ILE A 401 -4.12 -13.17 20.16
CA ILE A 401 -4.11 -14.07 19.00
C ILE A 401 -2.88 -13.77 18.11
N GLU A 402 -2.62 -12.48 17.85
CA GLU A 402 -1.49 -12.06 17.05
C GLU A 402 -0.15 -12.31 17.74
N GLN A 403 -0.03 -11.98 19.02
CA GLN A 403 1.21 -12.16 19.79
C GLN A 403 1.61 -13.63 19.96
N ALA A 404 0.65 -14.55 20.02
CA ALA A 404 0.94 -15.99 20.09
C ALA A 404 1.76 -16.49 18.88
N GLN A 405 1.70 -15.79 17.76
CA GLN A 405 2.39 -16.11 16.50
C GLN A 405 3.47 -15.07 16.17
N GLY A 406 3.66 -14.05 17.02
CA GLY A 406 4.52 -12.92 16.77
C GLY A 406 6.01 -13.21 16.98
N VAL A 407 6.84 -12.48 16.26
CA VAL A 407 8.29 -12.48 16.39
C VAL A 407 8.68 -11.53 17.53
N SER A 408 9.44 -12.02 18.50
CA SER A 408 9.84 -11.25 19.68
C SER A 408 11.33 -10.88 19.63
N LEU A 409 11.64 -9.61 19.87
CA LEU A 409 13.03 -9.16 20.03
C LEU A 409 13.78 -9.92 21.14
N ILE A 410 13.07 -10.26 22.24
CA ILE A 410 13.67 -10.93 23.38
C ILE A 410 13.85 -12.43 23.13
N ARG A 411 12.84 -13.10 22.54
CA ARG A 411 12.86 -14.55 22.34
C ARG A 411 13.63 -14.97 21.09
N THR A 412 13.56 -14.17 20.04
CA THR A 412 14.10 -14.51 18.73
C THR A 412 14.75 -13.29 18.04
N PRO A 413 15.82 -12.68 18.64
CA PRO A 413 16.35 -11.39 18.20
C PRO A 413 16.80 -11.36 16.73
N GLY A 414 17.48 -12.40 16.26
CA GLY A 414 17.93 -12.47 14.86
C GLY A 414 16.77 -12.49 13.87
N VAL A 415 15.72 -13.26 14.20
CA VAL A 415 14.48 -13.33 13.42
C VAL A 415 13.78 -11.99 13.42
N TYR A 416 13.68 -11.36 14.59
CA TYR A 416 13.03 -10.07 14.74
C TYR A 416 13.68 -9.02 13.84
N VAL A 417 15.01 -8.85 13.90
CA VAL A 417 15.72 -7.87 13.08
C VAL A 417 15.53 -8.15 11.60
N TRP A 418 15.60 -9.42 11.22
CA TRP A 418 15.44 -9.83 9.82
C TRP A 418 14.04 -9.53 9.29
N THR A 419 13.02 -9.89 10.04
CA THR A 419 11.62 -9.65 9.65
C THR A 419 11.28 -8.15 9.57
N ARG A 420 11.91 -7.31 10.41
CA ARG A 420 11.78 -5.84 10.27
C ARG A 420 12.40 -5.33 8.98
N GLY A 421 13.52 -5.90 8.57
CA GLY A 421 14.12 -5.61 7.25
C GLY A 421 13.18 -5.98 6.09
N GLU A 422 12.53 -7.13 6.18
CA GLU A 422 11.52 -7.57 5.18
C GLU A 422 10.32 -6.63 5.13
N ASP A 423 9.79 -6.19 6.28
CA ASP A 423 8.68 -5.24 6.35
C ASP A 423 9.00 -3.91 5.65
N VAL A 424 10.15 -3.33 5.97
CA VAL A 424 10.61 -2.07 5.34
C VAL A 424 10.78 -2.27 3.84
N PHE A 425 11.38 -3.40 3.46
CA PHE A 425 11.65 -3.69 2.06
C PHE A 425 10.36 -3.88 1.24
N GLU A 426 9.38 -4.58 1.80
CA GLU A 426 8.07 -4.74 1.17
C GLU A 426 7.40 -3.38 0.94
N MET A 427 7.38 -2.50 1.96
CA MET A 427 6.86 -1.14 1.82
C MET A 427 7.55 -0.36 0.71
N VAL A 428 8.88 -0.45 0.63
CA VAL A 428 9.71 0.24 -0.39
C VAL A 428 9.39 -0.28 -1.80
N LEU A 429 9.33 -1.58 -1.99
CA LEU A 429 9.06 -2.17 -3.30
C LEU A 429 7.63 -1.85 -3.78
N PHE A 430 6.65 -1.97 -2.89
CA PHE A 430 5.26 -1.69 -3.20
C PHE A 430 4.92 -0.19 -3.29
N ALA A 431 5.79 0.70 -2.79
CA ALA A 431 5.70 2.14 -3.07
C ALA A 431 6.16 2.51 -4.49
N SER A 432 6.75 1.60 -5.22
CA SER A 432 7.45 1.73 -6.50
C SER A 432 8.90 2.18 -6.36
N ALA A 433 9.79 1.47 -7.03
CA ALA A 433 11.21 1.77 -7.07
C ALA A 433 11.50 3.19 -7.57
N GLY A 434 10.76 3.67 -8.58
CA GLY A 434 10.87 5.04 -9.08
C GLY A 434 10.46 6.09 -8.06
N VAL A 435 9.34 5.84 -7.35
CA VAL A 435 8.84 6.71 -6.27
C VAL A 435 9.88 6.81 -5.16
N ILE A 436 10.42 5.69 -4.72
CA ILE A 436 11.43 5.63 -3.65
C ILE A 436 12.74 6.31 -4.08
N ALA A 437 13.21 6.09 -5.31
CA ALA A 437 14.43 6.72 -5.80
C ALA A 437 14.35 8.26 -5.80
N VAL A 438 13.19 8.82 -6.12
CA VAL A 438 12.94 10.27 -6.07
C VAL A 438 12.70 10.74 -4.64
N LEU A 439 11.98 9.95 -3.82
CA LEU A 439 11.72 10.24 -2.41
C LEU A 439 13.03 10.45 -1.63
N PHE A 440 13.99 9.53 -1.75
CA PHE A 440 15.30 9.65 -1.09
C PHE A 440 16.06 10.92 -1.46
N ARG A 441 15.80 11.47 -2.64
CA ARG A 441 16.45 12.73 -3.04
C ARG A 441 15.73 13.98 -2.53
N ARG A 442 14.39 14.02 -2.64
CA ARG A 442 13.56 15.21 -2.36
C ARG A 442 12.71 15.07 -1.11
N GLY A 443 12.10 13.90 -0.94
CA GLY A 443 11.09 13.67 0.08
C GLY A 443 11.63 13.68 1.50
N LEU A 444 12.82 13.17 1.76
CA LEU A 444 13.43 13.20 3.10
C LEU A 444 13.63 14.64 3.58
N ARG A 445 14.07 15.56 2.70
CA ARG A 445 14.20 16.98 3.06
C ARG A 445 12.83 17.58 3.41
N VAL A 446 11.80 17.24 2.66
CA VAL A 446 10.42 17.72 2.90
C VAL A 446 9.83 17.08 4.16
N ALA A 447 10.08 15.78 4.38
CA ALA A 447 9.60 15.06 5.55
C ALA A 447 10.26 15.56 6.86
N PHE A 448 11.54 15.94 6.79
CA PHE A 448 12.27 16.47 7.95
C PHE A 448 12.16 18.00 8.09
N ASP A 449 11.42 18.68 7.21
CA ASP A 449 11.12 20.10 7.40
C ASP A 449 10.00 20.26 8.43
N VAL A 450 10.37 20.29 9.69
CA VAL A 450 9.45 20.49 10.82
C VAL A 450 8.84 21.90 10.88
N ARG A 451 9.32 22.84 10.07
CA ARG A 451 8.73 24.19 9.97
C ARG A 451 7.46 24.21 9.13
N ASP A 452 7.32 23.24 8.24
CA ASP A 452 6.15 23.08 7.40
C ASP A 452 5.17 22.09 8.00
N HIS A 453 3.88 22.46 8.07
CA HIS A 453 2.82 21.61 8.61
C HIS A 453 2.74 20.24 7.94
N MET A 454 2.87 20.19 6.60
CA MET A 454 2.80 18.92 5.88
C MET A 454 4.06 18.06 6.09
N GLY A 455 5.22 18.71 6.31
CA GLY A 455 6.45 18.03 6.73
C GLY A 455 6.29 17.38 8.10
N ARG A 456 5.67 18.08 9.06
CA ARG A 456 5.33 17.53 10.39
C ARG A 456 4.38 16.33 10.28
N VAL A 457 3.31 16.44 9.50
CA VAL A 457 2.35 15.34 9.29
C VAL A 457 3.05 14.10 8.72
N LEU A 458 3.89 14.28 7.70
CA LEU A 458 4.61 13.18 7.07
C LEU A 458 5.65 12.56 8.03
N LEU A 459 6.42 13.38 8.74
CA LEU A 459 7.40 12.94 9.73
C LEU A 459 6.74 12.11 10.83
N VAL A 460 5.63 12.62 11.40
CA VAL A 460 4.86 11.91 12.44
C VAL A 460 4.37 10.57 11.90
N MET A 461 3.84 10.54 10.68
CA MET A 461 3.32 9.30 10.11
C MET A 461 4.43 8.26 9.87
N ILE A 462 5.60 8.70 9.40
CA ILE A 462 6.80 7.84 9.28
C ILE A 462 7.25 7.34 10.67
N ALA A 463 7.27 8.21 11.67
CA ALA A 463 7.67 7.84 13.04
C ALA A 463 6.69 6.82 13.64
N VAL A 464 5.39 7.02 13.50
CA VAL A 464 4.36 6.06 13.98
C VAL A 464 4.53 4.71 13.28
N LEU A 465 4.75 4.69 11.97
CA LEU A 465 5.00 3.47 11.23
C LEU A 465 6.30 2.78 11.69
N ALA A 466 7.38 3.53 11.86
CA ALA A 466 8.65 2.98 12.36
C ALA A 466 8.50 2.39 13.77
N VAL A 467 7.80 3.08 14.68
CA VAL A 467 7.50 2.57 16.02
C VAL A 467 6.65 1.30 15.94
N SER A 468 5.64 1.25 15.07
CA SER A 468 4.81 0.05 14.91
C SER A 468 5.64 -1.16 14.44
N PHE A 469 6.60 -0.95 13.52
CA PHE A 469 7.53 -2.01 13.11
C PHE A 469 8.44 -2.44 14.26
N LEU A 470 9.01 -1.48 15.00
CA LEU A 470 9.86 -1.78 16.16
C LEU A 470 9.09 -2.52 17.27
N LEU A 471 7.81 -2.25 17.44
CA LEU A 471 6.95 -2.99 18.37
C LEU A 471 6.54 -4.38 17.86
N GLY A 472 6.84 -4.70 16.59
CA GLY A 472 6.48 -5.99 15.99
C GLY A 472 4.97 -6.17 15.80
N THR A 473 4.23 -5.08 15.59
CA THR A 473 2.76 -5.12 15.44
C THR A 473 2.31 -5.68 14.10
N HIS A 474 3.20 -5.75 13.12
CA HIS A 474 2.94 -6.30 11.80
C HIS A 474 3.62 -7.64 11.64
N ARG A 475 2.91 -8.58 11.02
CA ARG A 475 3.52 -9.83 10.53
C ARG A 475 4.26 -9.52 9.24
N THR A 476 5.39 -10.18 9.06
CA THR A 476 6.07 -10.17 7.76
C THR A 476 5.15 -10.70 6.67
N GLY A 477 5.22 -10.02 5.54
CA GLY A 477 4.63 -10.47 4.33
C GLY A 477 3.25 -10.02 3.98
N GLU A 478 2.70 -9.18 4.80
CA GLU A 478 1.45 -8.48 4.53
C GLU A 478 1.59 -6.98 4.80
N THR A 479 2.83 -6.51 4.96
CA THR A 479 3.13 -5.18 5.49
C THR A 479 2.65 -4.09 4.55
N ALA A 480 2.87 -4.22 3.24
CA ALA A 480 2.43 -3.23 2.26
C ALA A 480 0.90 -3.13 2.20
N ARG A 481 0.19 -4.25 2.41
CA ARG A 481 -1.27 -4.31 2.51
C ARG A 481 -1.76 -3.74 3.83
N ALA A 482 -1.26 -4.26 4.95
CA ALA A 482 -1.67 -3.84 6.29
C ALA A 482 -1.38 -2.35 6.56
N CYS A 483 -0.33 -1.81 5.93
CA CYS A 483 0.05 -0.40 6.00
C CYS A 483 -0.47 0.43 4.82
N LEU A 484 -1.49 -0.02 4.09
CA LEU A 484 -2.02 0.70 2.93
C LEU A 484 -2.51 2.12 3.30
N PHE A 485 -2.97 2.30 4.53
CA PHE A 485 -3.36 3.59 5.09
C PHE A 485 -2.23 4.65 5.13
N PHE A 486 -0.97 4.23 5.00
CA PHE A 486 0.19 5.13 4.95
C PHE A 486 0.34 5.84 3.60
N TYR A 487 -0.02 5.20 2.49
CA TYR A 487 0.26 5.71 1.14
C TYR A 487 -0.42 7.05 0.81
N PRO A 488 -1.62 7.40 1.32
CA PRO A 488 -2.15 8.76 1.21
C PRO A 488 -1.20 9.84 1.75
N PHE A 489 -0.51 9.56 2.86
CA PHE A 489 0.45 10.50 3.46
C PHE A 489 1.74 10.58 2.65
N LEU A 490 2.18 9.48 2.04
CA LEU A 490 3.37 9.42 1.19
C LEU A 490 3.30 10.43 0.04
N ILE A 491 2.11 10.68 -0.51
CA ILE A 491 1.93 11.65 -1.60
C ILE A 491 2.33 13.08 -1.19
N LEU A 492 2.24 13.43 0.11
CA LEU A 492 2.68 14.73 0.62
C LEU A 492 4.17 14.99 0.38
N ALA A 493 4.99 13.93 0.30
CA ALA A 493 6.42 14.04 0.02
C ALA A 493 6.73 14.63 -1.36
N PHE A 494 5.78 14.52 -2.28
CA PHE A 494 5.93 15.00 -3.67
C PHE A 494 5.29 16.35 -3.92
N ARG A 495 4.69 17.00 -2.90
CA ARG A 495 4.13 18.35 -3.06
C ARG A 495 5.20 19.31 -3.61
N GLY A 496 4.82 20.19 -4.51
CA GLY A 496 5.75 21.09 -5.17
C GLY A 496 6.67 20.47 -6.22
N THR A 497 6.57 19.15 -6.46
CA THR A 497 7.30 18.49 -7.56
C THR A 497 6.77 18.96 -8.91
N GLU A 498 7.65 19.13 -9.89
CA GLU A 498 7.28 19.51 -11.25
C GLU A 498 6.34 18.50 -11.90
N VAL A 499 5.41 19.00 -12.73
CA VAL A 499 4.40 18.18 -13.41
C VAL A 499 5.04 17.09 -14.26
N SER A 500 6.14 17.42 -14.95
CA SER A 500 6.91 16.47 -15.78
C SER A 500 7.43 15.28 -14.97
N VAL A 501 7.96 15.54 -13.77
CA VAL A 501 8.48 14.52 -12.86
C VAL A 501 7.32 13.68 -12.28
N VAL A 502 6.21 14.31 -11.89
CA VAL A 502 5.02 13.58 -11.40
C VAL A 502 4.47 12.66 -12.48
N ARG A 503 4.41 13.12 -13.75
CA ARG A 503 3.99 12.30 -14.90
C ARG A 503 4.94 11.11 -15.10
N ALA A 504 6.25 11.35 -15.08
CA ALA A 504 7.26 10.31 -15.22
C ALA A 504 7.18 9.27 -14.10
N LEU A 505 6.99 9.72 -12.85
CA LEU A 505 6.77 8.85 -11.69
C LEU A 505 5.51 7.99 -11.86
N ALA A 506 4.40 8.59 -12.29
CA ALA A 506 3.16 7.86 -12.50
C ALA A 506 3.31 6.77 -13.58
N ILE A 507 3.95 7.06 -14.71
CA ILE A 507 4.21 6.07 -15.77
C ILE A 507 5.14 4.96 -15.24
N SER A 508 6.23 5.33 -14.55
CA SER A 508 7.17 4.37 -13.96
C SER A 508 6.46 3.42 -12.98
N ALA A 509 5.65 3.98 -12.05
CA ALA A 509 4.87 3.20 -11.11
C ALA A 509 3.84 2.31 -11.82
N GLY A 510 3.14 2.84 -12.84
CA GLY A 510 2.17 2.08 -13.64
C GLY A 510 2.79 0.90 -14.38
N VAL A 511 4.00 1.06 -14.94
CA VAL A 511 4.73 -0.04 -15.58
C VAL A 511 5.16 -1.08 -14.56
N GLN A 512 5.67 -0.67 -13.39
CA GLN A 512 5.99 -1.60 -12.32
C GLN A 512 4.75 -2.36 -11.86
N THR A 513 3.64 -1.66 -11.64
CA THR A 513 2.37 -2.25 -11.25
C THR A 513 1.87 -3.27 -12.28
N ALA A 514 1.90 -2.92 -13.56
CA ALA A 514 1.52 -3.83 -14.64
C ALA A 514 2.39 -5.10 -14.63
N ALA A 515 3.71 -4.95 -14.48
CA ALA A 515 4.63 -6.08 -14.39
C ALA A 515 4.38 -6.93 -13.12
N MET A 516 4.17 -6.30 -11.96
CA MET A 516 3.87 -7.01 -10.72
C MET A 516 2.55 -7.77 -10.81
N GLN A 517 1.49 -7.14 -11.28
CA GLN A 517 0.16 -7.73 -11.44
C GLN A 517 0.13 -8.87 -12.47
N LEU A 518 0.86 -8.73 -13.58
CA LEU A 518 0.94 -9.77 -14.62
C LEU A 518 1.71 -11.01 -14.15
N LEU A 519 2.79 -10.80 -13.39
CA LEU A 519 3.75 -11.86 -13.03
C LEU A 519 3.52 -12.40 -11.61
N GLY A 520 2.52 -11.89 -10.89
CA GLY A 520 2.24 -12.23 -9.52
C GLY A 520 0.81 -12.64 -9.25
N ALA A 521 0.62 -13.38 -8.16
CA ALA A 521 -0.67 -13.64 -7.56
C ALA A 521 -0.62 -13.17 -6.11
N TYR A 522 -1.47 -12.23 -5.77
CA TYR A 522 -1.53 -11.60 -4.45
C TYR A 522 -2.75 -12.13 -3.71
N PHE A 523 -2.58 -13.29 -3.06
CA PHE A 523 -3.59 -13.89 -2.21
C PHE A 523 -3.18 -13.77 -0.75
N TRP A 524 -4.13 -13.54 0.08
CA TRP A 524 -4.02 -13.55 1.52
C TRP A 524 -4.98 -14.54 2.15
#